data_0b04318f06d6bcd4c844ad7ae83187c5
#
_entry.id   0b04318f06d6bcd4c844ad7ae83187c5
#
_cell.length_a   1.000
_cell.length_b   1.000
_cell.length_c   1.000
_cell.angle_alpha   90.00
_cell.angle_beta   90.00
_cell.angle_gamma   90.00
#
_symmetry.space_group_name_H-M   'P 1'
#
loop_
_entity.id
_entity.type
_entity.pdbx_description
1 polymer ?
#
loop_
_entity_poly.entity_id
_entity_poly.type
_entity_poly.pdbx_seq_one_letter_code
_entity_poly.pdbx_strand_id
1 'polypeptide(L)'
;YIRYPDVFLPIGLLPKYDLVQDTELPEYDFCYCDACIAKFEEEHHKNPLESHNTAIDMEWKQFRLNQIKAVVDDAYEIAHKNGKLLTGAVFPYPEMADHMVRQRWDKWNIDVVLPMIYHNFYNEEIDWIGFATGQGVKDLEGTGTELHTGIYVPEMSPEDLATAIQLAKDNGAKGASFFDGNALTPELLEVIKAAN
;
A
#
# COMPACT_ATOMS: atom_id res chain seq x y z
N TYR A 1 -8.54 7.54 -1.47
CA TYR A 1 -7.57 6.87 -0.62
C TYR A 1 -8.31 5.99 0.37
N ILE A 2 -8.36 4.70 0.07
CA ILE A 2 -9.18 3.74 0.84
C ILE A 2 -8.26 2.90 1.70
N ARG A 3 -8.23 3.18 2.99
CA ARG A 3 -7.49 2.45 4.01
C ARG A 3 -8.00 2.75 5.41
N TYR A 4 -7.65 1.92 6.36
CA TYR A 4 -7.74 2.29 7.77
C TYR A 4 -6.61 3.28 8.13
N PRO A 5 -6.75 4.05 9.22
CA PRO A 5 -5.66 4.85 9.77
C PRO A 5 -4.42 4.00 10.02
N ASP A 6 -3.25 4.63 10.03
CA ASP A 6 -1.99 3.93 10.22
C ASP A 6 -1.95 3.26 11.61
N VAL A 7 -2.03 1.95 11.63
CA VAL A 7 -1.80 1.13 12.83
C VAL A 7 -0.31 1.16 13.20
N PHE A 8 0.52 1.22 12.16
CA PHE A 8 1.95 1.52 12.24
C PHE A 8 2.28 2.68 11.34
N LEU A 9 2.99 3.67 11.86
CA LEU A 9 3.59 4.71 11.04
C LEU A 9 4.83 4.17 10.31
N PRO A 10 5.14 4.67 9.10
CA PRO A 10 6.43 4.42 8.47
C PRO A 10 7.57 4.79 9.43
N ILE A 11 8.60 3.93 9.51
CA ILE A 11 9.71 4.08 10.48
C ILE A 11 10.36 5.46 10.37
N GLY A 12 10.54 6.00 9.18
CA GLY A 12 11.09 7.33 8.95
C GLY A 12 10.28 8.49 9.56
N LEU A 13 9.01 8.25 9.91
CA LEU A 13 8.13 9.25 10.53
C LEU A 13 8.08 9.15 12.05
N LEU A 14 8.47 8.04 12.65
CA LEU A 14 8.38 7.82 14.10
C LEU A 14 9.09 8.89 14.93
N PRO A 15 10.32 9.34 14.58
CA PRO A 15 11.00 10.39 15.34
C PRO A 15 10.26 11.73 15.33
N LYS A 16 9.55 12.05 14.24
CA LYS A 16 8.77 13.29 14.13
C LYS A 16 7.62 13.36 15.13
N TYR A 17 7.11 12.19 15.54
CA TYR A 17 5.99 12.07 16.46
C TYR A 17 6.40 11.60 17.85
N ASP A 18 7.72 11.48 18.12
CA ASP A 18 8.28 10.96 19.36
C ASP A 18 7.64 9.61 19.75
N LEU A 19 7.56 8.72 18.76
CA LEU A 19 6.84 7.45 18.85
C LEU A 19 7.80 6.28 18.76
N VAL A 20 7.67 5.32 19.65
CA VAL A 20 8.26 3.98 19.53
C VAL A 20 7.12 3.00 19.31
N GLN A 21 7.12 2.34 18.17
CA GLN A 21 6.05 1.43 17.76
C GLN A 21 6.65 0.15 17.20
N ASP A 22 6.74 -0.87 18.07
CA ASP A 22 7.33 -2.19 17.77
C ASP A 22 6.27 -3.30 17.65
N THR A 23 5.01 -2.98 17.94
CA THR A 23 3.86 -3.89 17.86
C THR A 23 2.59 -3.11 17.55
N GLU A 24 1.56 -3.80 17.08
CA GLU A 24 0.23 -3.23 16.89
C GLU A 24 -0.41 -2.92 18.24
N LEU A 25 -0.68 -1.64 18.47
CA LEU A 25 -1.25 -1.14 19.73
C LEU A 25 -2.72 -0.77 19.53
N PRO A 26 -3.63 -1.24 20.41
CA PRO A 26 -5.07 -0.99 20.28
C PRO A 26 -5.45 0.49 20.22
N GLU A 27 -4.70 1.36 20.92
CA GLU A 27 -4.92 2.80 20.96
C GLU A 27 -4.65 3.53 19.65
N TYR A 28 -3.91 2.90 18.73
CA TYR A 28 -3.65 3.41 17.37
C TYR A 28 -4.44 2.67 16.29
N ASP A 29 -5.15 1.61 16.66
CA ASP A 29 -5.94 0.81 15.74
C ASP A 29 -7.39 1.31 15.70
N PHE A 30 -7.89 1.65 14.55
CA PHE A 30 -9.23 2.17 14.29
C PHE A 30 -9.89 1.34 13.17
N CYS A 31 -11.20 1.28 13.00
CA CYS A 31 -12.29 2.00 13.66
C CYS A 31 -13.09 1.03 14.53
N TYR A 32 -13.52 1.50 15.72
CA TYR A 32 -14.39 0.77 16.66
C TYR A 32 -15.73 1.51 16.83
N CYS A 33 -16.30 2.03 15.75
CA CYS A 33 -17.61 2.67 15.80
C CYS A 33 -18.74 1.63 15.93
N ASP A 34 -19.87 2.06 16.50
CA ASP A 34 -21.04 1.20 16.75
C ASP A 34 -21.48 0.42 15.50
N ALA A 35 -21.44 1.05 14.32
CA ALA A 35 -21.83 0.41 13.07
C ALA A 35 -20.88 -0.74 12.67
N CYS A 36 -19.56 -0.57 12.85
CA CYS A 36 -18.58 -1.63 12.57
C CYS A 36 -18.70 -2.77 13.57
N ILE A 37 -18.87 -2.44 14.85
CA ILE A 37 -19.06 -3.43 15.93
C ILE A 37 -20.32 -4.24 15.67
N ALA A 38 -21.46 -3.57 15.45
CA ALA A 38 -22.74 -4.25 15.20
C ALA A 38 -22.70 -5.18 14.00
N LYS A 39 -22.06 -4.75 12.90
CA LYS A 39 -21.90 -5.59 11.71
C LYS A 39 -21.01 -6.81 11.98
N PHE A 40 -19.94 -6.64 12.72
CA PHE A 40 -19.07 -7.75 13.11
C PHE A 40 -19.79 -8.74 14.04
N GLU A 41 -20.58 -8.23 15.03
CA GLU A 41 -21.39 -9.07 15.92
C GLU A 41 -22.44 -9.86 15.15
N GLU A 42 -23.06 -9.27 14.12
CA GLU A 42 -24.00 -9.99 13.25
C GLU A 42 -23.33 -11.12 12.50
N GLU A 43 -22.10 -10.91 11.97
CA GLU A 43 -21.37 -11.89 11.18
C GLU A 43 -20.68 -12.97 12.05
N HIS A 44 -20.14 -12.61 13.21
CA HIS A 44 -19.26 -13.46 14.02
C HIS A 44 -19.83 -13.87 15.38
N HIS A 45 -20.98 -13.33 15.77
CA HIS A 45 -21.68 -13.64 17.04
C HIS A 45 -20.82 -13.36 18.29
N LYS A 46 -19.91 -12.38 18.22
CA LYS A 46 -19.04 -11.94 19.32
C LYS A 46 -18.75 -10.44 19.22
N ASN A 47 -18.52 -9.79 20.36
CA ASN A 47 -18.10 -8.40 20.39
C ASN A 47 -16.57 -8.31 20.23
N PRO A 48 -16.04 -7.55 19.25
CA PRO A 48 -14.60 -7.45 19.04
C PRO A 48 -13.90 -6.80 20.25
N LEU A 49 -14.57 -5.96 21.02
CA LEU A 49 -14.02 -5.30 22.20
C LEU A 49 -13.81 -6.24 23.40
N GLU A 50 -14.34 -7.45 23.35
CA GLU A 50 -14.10 -8.49 24.37
C GLU A 50 -12.75 -9.22 24.14
N SER A 51 -12.11 -9.00 22.99
CA SER A 51 -10.76 -9.53 22.72
C SER A 51 -9.73 -8.87 23.64
N HIS A 52 -8.74 -9.66 24.08
CA HIS A 52 -7.66 -9.15 24.92
C HIS A 52 -6.83 -8.05 24.23
N ASN A 53 -6.62 -8.20 22.93
CA ASN A 53 -6.03 -7.18 22.06
C ASN A 53 -6.72 -7.24 20.70
N THR A 54 -7.62 -6.30 20.45
CA THR A 54 -8.40 -6.22 19.22
C THR A 54 -7.56 -5.94 17.98
N ALA A 55 -6.41 -5.26 18.13
CA ALA A 55 -5.53 -4.93 17.00
C ALA A 55 -4.96 -6.18 16.32
N ILE A 56 -4.73 -7.24 17.09
CA ILE A 56 -4.20 -8.53 16.61
C ILE A 56 -5.25 -9.66 16.54
N ASP A 57 -6.52 -9.38 16.87
CA ASP A 57 -7.61 -10.36 16.71
C ASP A 57 -7.81 -10.66 15.21
N MET A 58 -7.56 -11.91 14.82
CA MET A 58 -7.54 -12.31 13.41
C MET A 58 -8.90 -12.20 12.72
N GLU A 59 -10.01 -12.43 13.44
CA GLU A 59 -11.35 -12.32 12.83
C GLU A 59 -11.75 -10.85 12.67
N TRP A 60 -11.46 -10.02 13.66
CA TRP A 60 -11.65 -8.57 13.55
C TRP A 60 -10.79 -7.95 12.46
N LYS A 61 -9.51 -8.36 12.38
CA LYS A 61 -8.60 -7.94 11.32
C LYS A 61 -9.13 -8.34 9.93
N GLN A 62 -9.53 -9.61 9.77
CA GLN A 62 -10.07 -10.10 8.50
C GLN A 62 -11.37 -9.38 8.10
N PHE A 63 -12.27 -9.14 9.06
CA PHE A 63 -13.46 -8.35 8.84
C PHE A 63 -13.12 -6.98 8.25
N ARG A 64 -12.15 -6.26 8.82
CA ARG A 64 -11.74 -4.93 8.32
C ARG A 64 -11.10 -5.00 6.93
N LEU A 65 -10.28 -6.00 6.66
CA LEU A 65 -9.72 -6.24 5.32
C LEU A 65 -10.84 -6.43 4.29
N ASN A 66 -11.87 -7.19 4.66
CA ASN A 66 -13.03 -7.45 3.80
C ASN A 66 -13.85 -6.18 3.52
N GLN A 67 -13.97 -5.26 4.50
CA GLN A 67 -14.67 -3.99 4.26
C GLN A 67 -13.96 -3.12 3.22
N ILE A 68 -12.61 -3.04 3.27
CA ILE A 68 -11.84 -2.34 2.23
C ILE A 68 -12.01 -3.02 0.88
N LYS A 69 -11.86 -4.34 0.85
CA LYS A 69 -12.01 -5.12 -0.38
C LYS A 69 -13.38 -4.89 -1.03
N ALA A 70 -14.46 -4.91 -0.26
CA ALA A 70 -15.80 -4.70 -0.79
C ALA A 70 -15.94 -3.35 -1.52
N VAL A 71 -15.38 -2.26 -0.94
CA VAL A 71 -15.41 -0.93 -1.59
C VAL A 71 -14.59 -0.92 -2.88
N VAL A 72 -13.45 -1.62 -2.90
CA VAL A 72 -12.62 -1.72 -4.12
C VAL A 72 -13.33 -2.54 -5.18
N ASP A 73 -13.96 -3.66 -4.80
CA ASP A 73 -14.73 -4.51 -5.73
C ASP A 73 -15.90 -3.73 -6.36
N ASP A 74 -16.66 -2.96 -5.58
CA ASP A 74 -17.72 -2.09 -6.11
C ASP A 74 -17.17 -1.05 -7.09
N ALA A 75 -16.02 -0.44 -6.77
CA ALA A 75 -15.36 0.52 -7.65
C ALA A 75 -14.88 -0.14 -8.96
N TYR A 76 -14.36 -1.37 -8.86
CA TYR A 76 -13.93 -2.15 -10.03
C TYR A 76 -15.10 -2.45 -10.97
N GLU A 77 -16.22 -2.92 -10.44
CA GLU A 77 -17.41 -3.20 -11.23
C GLU A 77 -17.93 -1.94 -11.94
N ILE A 78 -17.95 -0.80 -11.23
CA ILE A 78 -18.38 0.49 -11.81
C ILE A 78 -17.41 0.93 -12.92
N ALA A 79 -16.09 0.82 -12.70
CA ALA A 79 -15.08 1.18 -13.70
C ALA A 79 -15.25 0.33 -14.97
N HIS A 80 -15.32 -0.98 -14.83
CA HIS A 80 -15.43 -1.93 -15.93
C HIS A 80 -16.75 -1.80 -16.69
N LYS A 81 -17.85 -1.55 -16.00
CA LYS A 81 -19.15 -1.25 -16.63
C LYS A 81 -19.07 -0.02 -17.54
N ASN A 82 -18.17 0.90 -17.26
CA ASN A 82 -17.92 2.10 -18.06
C ASN A 82 -16.73 1.97 -19.03
N GLY A 83 -16.18 0.77 -19.21
CA GLY A 83 -15.04 0.51 -20.11
C GLY A 83 -13.75 1.18 -19.62
N LYS A 84 -13.55 1.30 -18.31
CA LYS A 84 -12.38 1.90 -17.67
C LYS A 84 -11.65 0.88 -16.81
N LEU A 85 -10.35 1.08 -16.65
CA LEU A 85 -9.53 0.36 -15.69
C LEU A 85 -9.64 1.01 -14.32
N LEU A 86 -9.56 0.18 -13.27
CA LEU A 86 -9.36 0.66 -11.91
C LEU A 86 -7.88 0.59 -11.56
N THR A 87 -7.33 1.69 -11.08
CA THR A 87 -5.97 1.73 -10.55
C THR A 87 -5.96 2.22 -9.11
N GLY A 88 -4.97 1.81 -8.32
CA GLY A 88 -4.90 2.22 -6.92
C GLY A 88 -3.48 2.44 -6.42
N ALA A 89 -3.23 3.60 -5.78
CA ALA A 89 -2.05 3.81 -4.98
C ALA A 89 -2.21 3.04 -3.66
N VAL A 90 -1.24 2.19 -3.37
CA VAL A 90 -1.27 1.27 -2.22
C VAL A 90 0.04 1.34 -1.43
N PHE A 91 0.06 0.76 -0.23
CA PHE A 91 1.29 0.61 0.56
C PHE A 91 2.24 -0.42 -0.08
N PRO A 92 3.54 -0.45 0.26
CA PRO A 92 4.60 -1.02 -0.60
C PRO A 92 4.40 -2.45 -1.06
N TYR A 93 4.12 -3.38 -0.18
CA TYR A 93 3.82 -4.78 -0.52
C TYR A 93 2.77 -5.34 0.45
N PRO A 94 2.02 -6.40 0.07
CA PRO A 94 0.82 -6.82 0.78
C PRO A 94 1.01 -7.11 2.26
N GLU A 95 2.11 -7.74 2.67
CA GLU A 95 2.37 -8.05 4.08
C GLU A 95 2.55 -6.77 4.91
N MET A 96 3.36 -5.84 4.43
CA MET A 96 3.55 -4.54 5.08
C MET A 96 2.27 -3.70 5.06
N ALA A 97 1.56 -3.67 3.95
CA ALA A 97 0.34 -2.93 3.78
C ALA A 97 -0.80 -3.45 4.69
N ASP A 98 -0.89 -4.77 4.87
CA ASP A 98 -1.80 -5.40 5.82
C ASP A 98 -1.50 -4.96 7.25
N HIS A 99 -0.23 -5.05 7.64
CA HIS A 99 0.22 -4.70 8.97
C HIS A 99 0.00 -3.21 9.29
N MET A 100 0.38 -2.33 8.38
CA MET A 100 0.33 -0.88 8.61
C MET A 100 -1.07 -0.27 8.50
N VAL A 101 -1.85 -0.69 7.49
CA VAL A 101 -3.07 0.03 7.09
C VAL A 101 -4.22 -0.89 6.67
N ARG A 102 -4.15 -2.16 6.98
CA ARG A 102 -5.16 -3.17 6.63
C ARG A 102 -5.43 -3.25 5.12
N GLN A 103 -4.39 -3.19 4.31
CA GLN A 103 -4.49 -3.38 2.86
C GLN A 103 -3.91 -4.74 2.45
N ARG A 104 -4.75 -5.62 1.92
CA ARG A 104 -4.36 -6.85 1.24
C ARG A 104 -4.73 -6.71 -0.23
N TRP A 105 -4.04 -5.78 -0.90
CA TRP A 105 -4.30 -5.42 -2.29
C TRP A 105 -4.01 -6.56 -3.28
N ASP A 106 -3.25 -7.56 -2.89
CA ASP A 106 -3.08 -8.83 -3.59
C ASP A 106 -4.37 -9.66 -3.69
N LYS A 107 -5.40 -9.31 -2.92
CA LYS A 107 -6.72 -9.97 -2.91
C LYS A 107 -7.83 -9.10 -3.52
N TRP A 108 -7.49 -7.94 -4.05
CA TRP A 108 -8.48 -7.01 -4.61
C TRP A 108 -8.73 -7.27 -6.09
N ASN A 109 -9.94 -6.98 -6.55
CA ASN A 109 -10.23 -6.85 -7.97
C ASN A 109 -9.76 -5.45 -8.43
N ILE A 110 -8.60 -5.38 -9.04
CA ILE A 110 -7.98 -4.14 -9.50
C ILE A 110 -7.08 -4.43 -10.69
N ASP A 111 -7.04 -3.52 -11.66
CA ASP A 111 -6.26 -3.74 -12.89
C ASP A 111 -4.78 -3.40 -12.69
N VAL A 112 -4.51 -2.29 -12.01
CA VAL A 112 -3.14 -1.83 -11.76
C VAL A 112 -3.00 -1.33 -10.32
N VAL A 113 -1.99 -1.81 -9.63
CA VAL A 113 -1.55 -1.25 -8.35
C VAL A 113 -0.30 -0.39 -8.55
N LEU A 114 -0.26 0.73 -7.81
CA LEU A 114 0.86 1.66 -7.79
C LEU A 114 1.38 1.72 -6.34
N PRO A 115 2.17 0.72 -5.89
CA PRO A 115 2.69 0.70 -4.53
C PRO A 115 3.61 1.91 -4.29
N MET A 116 3.37 2.65 -3.22
CA MET A 116 4.16 3.81 -2.79
C MET A 116 5.47 3.34 -2.15
N ILE A 117 6.42 2.87 -2.99
CA ILE A 117 7.72 2.34 -2.55
C ILE A 117 8.69 3.51 -2.34
N TYR A 118 8.37 4.36 -1.37
CA TYR A 118 9.11 5.58 -1.03
C TYR A 118 10.16 5.23 0.03
N HIS A 119 11.30 4.65 -0.40
CA HIS A 119 12.32 4.03 0.45
C HIS A 119 12.72 4.89 1.67
N ASN A 120 12.89 6.20 1.48
CA ASN A 120 13.26 7.12 2.55
C ASN A 120 12.18 7.27 3.64
N PHE A 121 10.88 7.04 3.35
CA PHE A 121 9.80 7.07 4.35
C PHE A 121 9.88 5.86 5.29
N TYR A 122 10.51 4.79 4.83
CA TYR A 122 10.68 3.54 5.59
C TYR A 122 12.09 3.42 6.18
N ASN A 123 12.93 4.47 6.04
CA ASN A 123 14.32 4.49 6.46
C ASN A 123 15.15 3.38 5.81
N GLU A 124 14.87 3.13 4.53
CA GLU A 124 15.52 2.12 3.71
C GLU A 124 16.41 2.74 2.64
N GLU A 125 17.39 1.99 2.18
CA GLU A 125 18.26 2.36 1.09
C GLU A 125 17.56 2.15 -0.26
N ILE A 126 18.10 2.73 -1.33
CA ILE A 126 17.48 2.70 -2.67
C ILE A 126 17.25 1.28 -3.19
N ASP A 127 18.11 0.32 -2.84
CA ASP A 127 17.99 -1.09 -3.24
C ASP A 127 16.69 -1.75 -2.72
N TRP A 128 16.11 -1.21 -1.64
CA TRP A 128 14.83 -1.67 -1.12
C TRP A 128 13.68 -1.50 -2.14
N ILE A 129 13.80 -0.55 -3.07
CA ILE A 129 12.82 -0.38 -4.16
C ILE A 129 12.70 -1.69 -4.97
N GLY A 130 13.83 -2.32 -5.29
CA GLY A 130 13.84 -3.60 -5.97
C GLY A 130 13.20 -4.71 -5.13
N PHE A 131 13.60 -4.82 -3.86
CA PHE A 131 13.04 -5.80 -2.93
C PHE A 131 11.50 -5.67 -2.81
N ALA A 132 11.00 -4.47 -2.48
CA ALA A 132 9.57 -4.25 -2.27
C ALA A 132 8.75 -4.45 -3.56
N THR A 133 9.29 -4.05 -4.71
CA THR A 133 8.70 -4.33 -6.03
C THR A 133 8.60 -5.84 -6.27
N GLY A 134 9.70 -6.58 -6.06
CA GLY A 134 9.73 -8.03 -6.26
C GLY A 134 8.76 -8.80 -5.36
N GLN A 135 8.62 -8.37 -4.10
CA GLN A 135 7.61 -8.96 -3.21
C GLN A 135 6.20 -8.72 -3.75
N GLY A 136 5.87 -7.49 -4.12
CA GLY A 136 4.55 -7.17 -4.67
C GLY A 136 4.25 -7.92 -5.98
N VAL A 137 5.21 -8.02 -6.89
CA VAL A 137 5.05 -8.78 -8.14
C VAL A 137 4.78 -10.26 -7.87
N LYS A 138 5.53 -10.85 -6.93
CA LYS A 138 5.34 -12.25 -6.53
C LYS A 138 3.95 -12.49 -5.93
N ASP A 139 3.47 -11.59 -5.10
CA ASP A 139 2.15 -11.72 -4.45
C ASP A 139 0.99 -11.58 -5.44
N LEU A 140 1.24 -10.93 -6.59
CA LEU A 140 0.27 -10.78 -7.68
C LEU A 140 0.31 -11.92 -8.71
N GLU A 141 1.18 -12.92 -8.57
CA GLU A 141 1.23 -14.02 -9.51
C GLU A 141 -0.13 -14.70 -9.67
N GLY A 142 -0.59 -14.83 -10.92
CA GLY A 142 -1.87 -15.45 -11.26
C GLY A 142 -3.11 -14.58 -11.06
N THR A 143 -3.00 -13.35 -10.57
CA THR A 143 -4.16 -12.44 -10.39
C THR A 143 -4.55 -11.70 -11.67
N GLY A 144 -3.61 -11.45 -12.56
CA GLY A 144 -3.79 -10.59 -13.75
C GLY A 144 -3.63 -9.09 -13.47
N THR A 145 -3.41 -8.69 -12.23
CA THR A 145 -3.15 -7.30 -11.82
C THR A 145 -1.72 -6.89 -12.19
N GLU A 146 -1.55 -5.73 -12.80
CA GLU A 146 -0.22 -5.18 -13.06
C GLU A 146 0.31 -4.38 -11.86
N LEU A 147 1.62 -4.41 -11.65
CA LEU A 147 2.29 -3.56 -10.67
C LEU A 147 3.12 -2.50 -11.39
N HIS A 148 2.86 -1.23 -11.07
CA HIS A 148 3.65 -0.08 -11.47
C HIS A 148 4.30 0.54 -10.23
N THR A 149 5.63 0.43 -10.12
CA THR A 149 6.35 0.89 -8.92
C THR A 149 6.20 2.39 -8.70
N GLY A 150 5.68 2.79 -7.54
CA GLY A 150 5.61 4.18 -7.12
C GLY A 150 6.96 4.65 -6.57
N ILE A 151 7.54 5.67 -7.18
CA ILE A 151 8.84 6.24 -6.84
C ILE A 151 8.64 7.66 -6.32
N TYR A 152 9.23 7.98 -5.15
CA TYR A 152 9.25 9.31 -4.58
C TYR A 152 10.43 10.10 -5.16
N VAL A 153 10.13 11.15 -5.93
CA VAL A 153 11.13 11.89 -6.73
C VAL A 153 11.76 13.06 -6.02
N PRO A 154 11.11 13.78 -5.06
CA PRO A 154 11.74 14.89 -4.38
C PRO A 154 13.11 14.51 -3.81
N GLU A 155 14.11 15.36 -4.07
CA GLU A 155 15.50 15.20 -3.63
C GLU A 155 16.29 14.06 -4.30
N MET A 156 15.72 13.36 -5.31
CA MET A 156 16.47 12.38 -6.09
C MET A 156 17.42 13.02 -7.08
N SER A 157 18.63 12.48 -7.16
CA SER A 157 19.53 12.76 -8.28
C SER A 157 19.09 12.03 -9.57
N PRO A 158 19.55 12.46 -10.75
CA PRO A 158 19.32 11.72 -12.00
C PRO A 158 19.83 10.27 -11.94
N GLU A 159 20.96 10.04 -11.29
CA GLU A 159 21.53 8.69 -11.09
C GLU A 159 20.66 7.83 -10.19
N ASP A 160 20.16 8.37 -9.08
CA ASP A 160 19.26 7.65 -8.16
C ASP A 160 17.94 7.30 -8.85
N LEU A 161 17.37 8.23 -9.63
CA LEU A 161 16.15 7.97 -10.37
C LEU A 161 16.35 6.87 -11.44
N ALA A 162 17.47 6.90 -12.15
CA ALA A 162 17.81 5.85 -13.12
C ALA A 162 17.96 4.49 -12.44
N THR A 163 18.62 4.45 -11.27
CA THR A 163 18.79 3.26 -10.45
C THR A 163 17.43 2.73 -9.97
N ALA A 164 16.56 3.59 -9.43
CA ALA A 164 15.23 3.22 -8.97
C ALA A 164 14.36 2.62 -10.07
N ILE A 165 14.38 3.22 -11.27
CA ILE A 165 13.65 2.70 -12.43
C ILE A 165 14.19 1.35 -12.86
N GLN A 166 15.53 1.18 -12.88
CA GLN A 166 16.16 -0.09 -13.25
C GLN A 166 15.81 -1.19 -12.23
N LEU A 167 15.90 -0.89 -10.93
CA LEU A 167 15.50 -1.82 -9.86
C LEU A 167 14.05 -2.27 -10.01
N ALA A 168 13.14 -1.35 -10.32
CA ALA A 168 11.74 -1.68 -10.56
C ALA A 168 11.57 -2.64 -11.76
N LYS A 169 12.24 -2.37 -12.88
CA LYS A 169 12.21 -3.20 -14.08
C LYS A 169 12.78 -4.60 -13.83
N ASP A 170 13.95 -4.68 -13.21
CA ASP A 170 14.65 -5.94 -12.94
C ASP A 170 13.84 -6.85 -11.99
N ASN A 171 12.97 -6.26 -11.17
CA ASN A 171 12.11 -6.98 -10.26
C ASN A 171 10.65 -7.14 -10.76
N GLY A 172 10.42 -6.96 -12.07
CA GLY A 172 9.21 -7.39 -12.76
C GLY A 172 8.07 -6.38 -12.82
N ALA A 173 8.27 -5.13 -12.38
CA ALA A 173 7.29 -4.07 -12.56
C ALA A 173 6.94 -3.87 -14.05
N LYS A 174 5.67 -3.62 -14.35
CA LYS A 174 5.18 -3.33 -15.71
C LYS A 174 5.26 -1.85 -16.06
N GLY A 175 5.48 -0.99 -15.07
CA GLY A 175 5.64 0.44 -15.24
C GLY A 175 6.13 1.10 -13.95
N ALA A 176 6.26 2.42 -14.00
CA ALA A 176 6.56 3.25 -12.84
C ALA A 176 5.61 4.45 -12.75
N SER A 177 5.35 4.88 -11.52
CA SER A 177 4.58 6.06 -11.19
C SER A 177 5.46 7.00 -10.33
N PHE A 178 5.48 8.27 -10.64
CA PHE A 178 6.37 9.24 -10.01
C PHE A 178 5.59 10.23 -9.15
N PHE A 179 5.93 10.34 -7.88
CA PHE A 179 5.37 11.29 -6.95
C PHE A 179 6.49 12.20 -6.38
N ASP A 180 6.40 13.57 -6.51
CA ASP A 180 5.29 14.19 -7.24
C ASP A 180 5.79 14.84 -8.54
N GLY A 181 4.87 15.08 -9.44
CA GLY A 181 5.18 15.66 -10.75
C GLY A 181 5.80 17.07 -10.69
N ASN A 182 5.59 17.81 -9.58
CA ASN A 182 6.19 19.15 -9.41
C ASN A 182 7.69 19.10 -9.13
N ALA A 183 8.20 17.97 -8.67
CA ALA A 183 9.63 17.76 -8.43
C ALA A 183 10.40 17.30 -9.67
N LEU A 184 9.71 17.02 -10.78
CA LEU A 184 10.34 16.56 -12.02
C LEU A 184 11.04 17.71 -12.74
N THR A 185 12.36 17.75 -12.62
CA THR A 185 13.20 18.69 -13.39
C THR A 185 13.37 18.21 -14.85
N PRO A 186 13.83 19.09 -15.77
CA PRO A 186 14.15 18.64 -17.14
C PRO A 186 15.14 17.47 -17.19
N GLU A 187 16.14 17.44 -16.31
CA GLU A 187 17.14 16.37 -16.22
C GLU A 187 16.49 15.03 -15.80
N LEU A 188 15.61 15.04 -14.80
CA LEU A 188 14.89 13.85 -14.37
C LEU A 188 13.91 13.36 -15.44
N LEU A 189 13.28 14.27 -16.19
CA LEU A 189 12.42 13.89 -17.32
C LEU A 189 13.21 13.22 -18.45
N GLU A 190 14.46 13.62 -18.72
CA GLU A 190 15.30 12.93 -19.70
C GLU A 190 15.68 11.52 -19.23
N VAL A 191 15.93 11.30 -17.93
CA VAL A 191 16.13 9.95 -17.37
C VAL A 191 14.89 9.07 -17.61
N ILE A 192 13.69 9.58 -17.30
CA ILE A 192 12.44 8.83 -17.51
C ILE A 192 12.24 8.48 -18.98
N LYS A 193 12.52 9.42 -19.91
CA LYS A 193 12.42 9.17 -21.35
C LYS A 193 13.42 8.12 -21.84
N ALA A 194 14.65 8.18 -21.31
CA ALA A 194 15.69 7.21 -21.68
C ALA A 194 15.41 5.79 -21.15
N ALA A 195 14.60 5.68 -20.12
CA ALA A 195 14.21 4.40 -19.51
C ALA A 195 13.05 3.70 -20.23
N ASN A 196 12.33 4.38 -21.13
CA ASN A 196 11.25 3.83 -21.96
C ASN A 196 11.85 3.22 -23.23
#